data_c05668b7008c00a27c81ab5099b77795
#
_entry.id   c05668b7008c00a27c81ab5099b77795
#
_cell.length_a   1.000
_cell.length_b   1.000
_cell.length_c   1.000
_cell.angle_alpha   90.00
_cell.angle_beta   90.00
_cell.angle_gamma   90.00
#
_symmetry.space_group_name_H-M   'P 1'
#
loop_
_entity.id
_entity.type
_entity.pdbx_description
1 polymer ?
#
loop_
_entity_poly.entity_id
_entity_poly.type
_entity_poly.pdbx_seq_one_letter_code
_entity_poly.pdbx_strand_id
1 'polypeptide(L)'
;MAIISFALTTDAFMSGRKTKTRRRFTDRQFKMWCNQFDKYPNKIHTAVDKVLYAGGNRIGHFKLTAQPYLERLGDMPIEDLEAEGGMWESVEDFINFIHGTPDEMVAVITFKKIYINSEMADKL
;
A
#
# COMPACT_ATOMS: atom_id res chain seq x y z
N MET A 1 -13.97 5.96 2.81
CA MET A 1 -12.98 5.32 1.92
C MET A 1 -11.61 5.94 2.19
N ALA A 2 -10.61 5.11 2.42
CA ALA A 2 -9.24 5.61 2.61
C ALA A 2 -8.50 5.64 1.26
N ILE A 3 -7.44 6.46 1.19
CA ILE A 3 -6.70 6.70 -0.05
C ILE A 3 -5.22 6.46 0.20
N ILE A 4 -4.56 5.74 -0.71
CA ILE A 4 -3.10 5.57 -0.71
C ILE A 4 -2.55 6.03 -2.06
N SER A 5 -1.45 6.80 -2.01
CA SER A 5 -0.69 7.22 -3.18
C SER A 5 0.40 6.19 -3.51
N PHE A 6 0.47 5.77 -4.78
CA PHE A 6 1.48 4.85 -5.29
C PHE A 6 2.41 5.54 -6.28
N ALA A 7 2.81 6.78 -5.99
CA ALA A 7 3.58 7.61 -6.92
C ALA A 7 4.82 6.92 -7.48
N LEU A 8 5.57 6.18 -6.65
CA LEU A 8 6.81 5.51 -7.06
C LEU A 8 6.59 4.11 -7.64
N THR A 9 5.40 3.54 -7.48
CA THR A 9 5.08 2.17 -7.90
C THR A 9 3.75 2.08 -8.63
N THR A 10 3.36 3.13 -9.33
CA THR A 10 2.08 3.20 -10.07
C THR A 10 1.90 2.03 -11.02
N ASP A 11 2.91 1.72 -11.83
CA ASP A 11 2.82 0.64 -12.82
C ASP A 11 2.66 -0.73 -12.15
N ALA A 12 3.39 -0.98 -11.06
CA ALA A 12 3.29 -2.22 -10.31
C ALA A 12 1.91 -2.38 -9.68
N PHE A 13 1.31 -1.30 -9.19
CA PHE A 13 -0.07 -1.32 -8.70
C PHE A 13 -1.05 -1.60 -9.84
N MET A 14 -0.94 -0.89 -10.94
CA MET A 14 -1.88 -1.00 -12.07
C MET A 14 -1.87 -2.39 -12.70
N SER A 15 -0.71 -3.05 -12.75
CA SER A 15 -0.59 -4.41 -13.28
C SER A 15 -1.08 -5.49 -12.30
N GLY A 16 -1.36 -5.13 -11.04
CA GLY A 16 -1.70 -6.09 -9.99
C GLY A 16 -0.51 -6.80 -9.36
N ARG A 17 0.72 -6.48 -9.77
CA ARG A 17 1.94 -7.08 -9.26
C ARG A 17 2.20 -6.71 -7.81
N LYS A 18 1.96 -5.45 -7.45
CA LYS A 18 2.17 -4.96 -6.09
C LYS A 18 1.03 -5.40 -5.17
N THR A 19 1.37 -6.07 -4.07
CA THR A 19 0.41 -6.59 -3.09
C THR A 19 0.72 -6.18 -1.65
N LYS A 20 1.84 -5.50 -1.42
CA LYS A 20 2.19 -4.92 -0.12
C LYS A 20 2.74 -3.53 -0.32
N THR A 21 2.52 -2.68 0.67
CA THR A 21 3.10 -1.35 0.69
C THR A 21 3.53 -1.01 2.11
N ARG A 22 4.74 -0.45 2.24
CA ARG A 22 5.29 0.00 3.50
C ARG A 22 5.14 1.51 3.60
N ARG A 23 4.58 1.97 4.72
CA ARG A 23 4.21 3.38 4.91
C ARG A 23 4.68 3.89 6.26
N ARG A 24 5.13 5.15 6.27
CA ARG A 24 5.52 5.87 7.46
C ARG A 24 4.28 6.51 8.09
N PHE A 25 3.39 5.68 8.60
CA PHE A 25 2.17 6.16 9.24
C PHE A 25 2.46 6.69 10.63
N THR A 26 1.70 7.71 11.04
CA THR A 26 1.60 8.06 12.45
C THR A 26 0.86 6.93 13.19
N ASP A 27 0.98 6.89 14.53
CA ASP A 27 0.23 5.92 15.33
C ASP A 27 -1.27 6.02 15.08
N ARG A 28 -1.77 7.22 14.92
CA ARG A 28 -3.19 7.48 14.62
C ARG A 28 -3.60 6.90 13.28
N GLN A 29 -2.79 7.12 12.25
CA GLN A 29 -3.05 6.56 10.91
C GLN A 29 -3.02 5.03 10.94
N PHE A 30 -2.03 4.45 11.61
CA PHE A 30 -1.93 3.00 11.73
C PHE A 30 -3.17 2.42 12.42
N LYS A 31 -3.58 3.00 13.54
CA LYS A 31 -4.80 2.57 14.25
C LYS A 31 -6.04 2.69 13.38
N MET A 32 -6.15 3.76 12.59
CA MET A 32 -7.26 3.94 11.66
C MET A 32 -7.33 2.79 10.65
N TRP A 33 -6.19 2.42 10.05
CA TRP A 33 -6.15 1.33 9.08
C TRP A 33 -6.49 -0.01 9.72
N CYS A 34 -5.99 -0.30 10.93
CA CYS A 34 -6.32 -1.51 11.67
C CYS A 34 -7.82 -1.58 11.98
N ASN A 35 -8.40 -0.48 12.45
CA ASN A 35 -9.82 -0.41 12.78
C ASN A 35 -10.71 -0.56 11.53
N GLN A 36 -10.30 0.02 10.41
CA GLN A 36 -10.99 -0.14 9.13
C GLN A 36 -11.06 -1.62 8.72
N PHE A 37 -9.94 -2.33 8.83
CA PHE A 37 -9.91 -3.75 8.49
C PHE A 37 -10.75 -4.58 9.46
N ASP A 38 -10.68 -4.31 10.75
CA ASP A 38 -11.44 -5.05 11.76
C ASP A 38 -12.95 -4.90 11.56
N LYS A 39 -13.41 -3.69 11.29
CA LYS A 39 -14.84 -3.41 11.13
C LYS A 39 -15.37 -3.74 9.74
N TYR A 40 -14.55 -3.48 8.71
CA TYR A 40 -14.97 -3.57 7.32
C TYR A 40 -13.89 -4.28 6.49
N PRO A 41 -13.67 -5.59 6.70
CA PRO A 41 -12.55 -6.30 6.05
C PRO A 41 -12.66 -6.32 4.52
N ASN A 42 -13.85 -6.14 3.97
CA ASN A 42 -14.06 -6.11 2.52
C ASN A 42 -14.20 -4.70 1.95
N LYS A 43 -13.90 -3.68 2.74
CA LYS A 43 -13.99 -2.29 2.27
C LYS A 43 -13.05 -2.04 1.10
N ILE A 44 -13.56 -1.32 0.11
CA ILE A 44 -12.79 -0.93 -1.08
C ILE A 44 -12.18 0.46 -0.84
N HIS A 45 -10.88 0.56 -1.05
CA HIS A 45 -10.12 1.79 -0.91
C HIS A 45 -9.68 2.31 -2.27
N THR A 46 -9.27 3.58 -2.33
CA THR A 46 -8.87 4.22 -3.58
C THR A 46 -7.35 4.36 -3.65
N ALA A 47 -6.78 4.01 -4.80
CA ALA A 47 -5.37 4.22 -5.13
C ALA A 47 -5.23 5.44 -6.05
N VAL A 48 -4.23 6.26 -5.79
CA VAL A 48 -3.89 7.44 -6.61
C VAL A 48 -2.42 7.39 -6.99
N ASP A 49 -2.04 8.05 -8.08
CA ASP A 49 -0.64 8.11 -8.53
C ASP A 49 0.18 9.14 -7.75
N LYS A 50 -0.48 10.15 -7.19
CA LYS A 50 0.07 11.09 -6.21
C LYS A 50 -1.09 11.71 -5.45
N VAL A 51 -0.80 12.43 -4.36
CA VAL A 51 -1.86 13.02 -3.54
C VAL A 51 -2.76 13.96 -4.37
N LEU A 52 -4.06 13.94 -4.10
CA LEU A 52 -5.05 14.64 -4.93
C LEU A 52 -4.82 16.16 -4.97
N TYR A 53 -4.44 16.79 -3.86
CA TYR A 53 -4.19 18.24 -3.83
C TYR A 53 -2.94 18.63 -4.63
N ALA A 54 -2.07 17.68 -4.99
CA ALA A 54 -0.90 17.90 -5.84
C ALA A 54 -1.20 17.53 -7.32
N GLY A 55 -2.48 17.42 -7.70
CA GLY A 55 -2.90 17.08 -9.05
C GLY A 55 -2.92 15.60 -9.35
N GLY A 56 -3.01 14.75 -8.32
CA GLY A 56 -3.03 13.29 -8.49
C GLY A 56 -4.31 12.79 -9.13
N ASN A 57 -4.19 11.66 -9.83
CA ASN A 57 -5.29 10.96 -10.48
C ASN A 57 -5.59 9.66 -9.78
N ARG A 58 -6.86 9.26 -9.75
CA ARG A 58 -7.26 7.93 -9.30
C ARG A 58 -6.78 6.91 -10.34
N ILE A 59 -6.08 5.87 -9.86
CA ILE A 59 -5.52 4.82 -10.74
C ILE A 59 -6.16 3.47 -10.49
N GLY A 60 -7.03 3.35 -9.51
CA GLY A 60 -7.73 2.11 -9.25
C GLY A 60 -8.21 1.99 -7.81
N HIS A 61 -8.60 0.76 -7.47
CA HIS A 61 -9.13 0.43 -6.16
C HIS A 61 -8.46 -0.83 -5.63
N PHE A 62 -8.48 -0.98 -4.30
CA PHE A 62 -7.89 -2.14 -3.65
C PHE A 62 -8.64 -2.44 -2.36
N LYS A 63 -8.46 -3.65 -1.85
CA LYS A 63 -8.91 -4.01 -0.50
C LYS A 63 -7.78 -4.69 0.25
N LEU A 64 -7.78 -4.55 1.58
CA LEU A 64 -6.83 -5.24 2.42
C LEU A 64 -7.15 -6.74 2.46
N THR A 65 -6.11 -7.55 2.45
CA THR A 65 -6.24 -9.02 2.56
C THR A 65 -5.73 -9.55 3.89
N ALA A 66 -5.16 -8.69 4.73
CA ALA A 66 -4.65 -9.04 6.05
C ALA A 66 -4.65 -7.82 6.95
N GLN A 67 -4.59 -8.05 8.26
CA GLN A 67 -4.45 -7.01 9.25
C GLN A 67 -3.13 -6.25 9.02
N PRO A 68 -3.14 -4.90 8.99
CA PRO A 68 -1.91 -4.13 8.97
C PRO A 68 -1.03 -4.44 10.19
N TYR A 69 0.28 -4.39 9.99
CA TYR A 69 1.23 -4.65 11.08
C TYR A 69 2.43 -3.71 11.00
N LEU A 70 3.13 -3.57 12.11
CA LEU A 70 4.37 -2.80 12.17
C LEU A 70 5.56 -3.72 11.93
N GLU A 71 6.57 -3.21 11.22
CA GLU A 71 7.77 -3.95 10.88
C GLU A 71 8.97 -3.02 10.92
N ARG A 72 10.09 -3.53 11.43
CA ARG A 72 11.39 -2.88 11.28
C ARG A 72 11.86 -3.12 9.85
N LEU A 73 12.27 -2.07 9.14
CA LEU A 73 12.65 -2.21 7.72
C LEU A 73 13.73 -3.26 7.48
N GLY A 74 14.72 -3.35 8.37
CA GLY A 74 15.78 -4.36 8.25
C GLY A 74 15.30 -5.80 8.38
N ASP A 75 14.10 -6.02 8.90
CA ASP A 75 13.50 -7.35 9.06
C ASP A 75 12.59 -7.74 7.89
N MET A 76 12.51 -6.91 6.86
CA MET A 76 11.69 -7.19 5.68
C MET A 76 12.11 -8.52 5.03
N PRO A 77 11.17 -9.47 4.83
CA PRO A 77 11.47 -10.70 4.10
C PRO A 77 11.86 -10.40 2.65
N ILE A 78 12.81 -11.16 2.11
CA ILE A 78 13.24 -10.97 0.72
C ILE A 78 12.10 -11.19 -0.28
N GLU A 79 11.17 -12.07 0.05
CA GLU A 79 9.99 -12.35 -0.78
C GLU A 79 9.10 -11.11 -0.95
N ASP A 80 9.15 -10.21 0.01
CA ASP A 80 8.33 -8.99 -0.03
C ASP A 80 8.84 -7.97 -1.06
N LEU A 81 10.05 -8.14 -1.61
CA LEU A 81 10.53 -7.28 -2.70
C LEU A 81 9.61 -7.39 -3.91
N GLU A 82 9.16 -8.60 -4.25
CA GLU A 82 8.18 -8.80 -5.32
C GLU A 82 6.83 -8.20 -4.96
N ALA A 83 6.37 -8.39 -3.73
CA ALA A 83 5.10 -7.84 -3.26
C ALA A 83 5.10 -6.31 -3.26
N GLU A 84 6.24 -5.66 -3.07
CA GLU A 84 6.39 -4.20 -3.14
C GLU A 84 6.43 -3.68 -4.58
N GLY A 85 6.61 -4.54 -5.57
CA GLY A 85 6.61 -4.16 -6.98
C GLY A 85 7.74 -4.78 -7.81
N GLY A 86 8.68 -5.49 -7.19
CA GLY A 86 9.73 -6.23 -7.89
C GLY A 86 10.80 -5.38 -8.56
N MET A 87 10.99 -4.14 -8.09
CA MET A 87 11.93 -3.19 -8.70
C MET A 87 13.34 -3.25 -8.10
N TRP A 88 13.53 -4.05 -7.04
CA TRP A 88 14.78 -4.06 -6.26
C TRP A 88 15.36 -5.46 -6.20
N GLU A 89 16.70 -5.54 -6.16
CA GLU A 89 17.41 -6.83 -6.10
C GLU A 89 17.65 -7.28 -4.65
N SER A 90 17.61 -6.34 -3.69
CA SER A 90 17.84 -6.65 -2.28
C SER A 90 17.00 -5.76 -1.38
N VAL A 91 16.84 -6.19 -0.12
CA VAL A 91 16.17 -5.38 0.90
C VAL A 91 16.94 -4.07 1.14
N GLU A 92 18.26 -4.11 1.10
CA GLU A 92 19.08 -2.91 1.22
C GLU A 92 18.78 -1.91 0.11
N ASP A 93 18.67 -2.37 -1.14
CA ASP A 93 18.31 -1.52 -2.28
C ASP A 93 16.93 -0.88 -2.08
N PHE A 94 15.97 -1.64 -1.58
CA PHE A 94 14.65 -1.11 -1.27
C PHE A 94 14.72 -0.01 -0.20
N ILE A 95 15.43 -0.28 0.91
CA ILE A 95 15.58 0.69 2.01
C ILE A 95 16.23 1.98 1.50
N ASN A 96 17.28 1.87 0.70
CA ASN A 96 17.96 3.03 0.11
C ASN A 96 17.04 3.80 -0.83
N PHE A 97 16.24 3.10 -1.63
CA PHE A 97 15.31 3.72 -2.57
C PHE A 97 14.29 4.60 -1.85
N ILE A 98 13.78 4.16 -0.70
CA ILE A 98 12.80 4.94 0.08
C ILE A 98 13.47 5.91 1.07
N HIS A 99 14.80 6.07 1.00
CA HIS A 99 15.58 6.92 1.91
C HIS A 99 15.37 6.55 3.37
N GLY A 100 15.29 5.26 3.65
CA GLY A 100 15.07 4.74 5.00
C GLY A 100 16.35 4.27 5.67
N THR A 101 16.19 3.73 6.88
CA THR A 101 17.25 3.05 7.62
C THR A 101 16.73 1.68 8.08
N PRO A 102 17.65 0.70 8.33
CA PRO A 102 17.22 -0.62 8.78
C PRO A 102 16.43 -0.62 10.09
N ASP A 103 16.67 0.36 10.96
CA ASP A 103 16.01 0.44 12.28
C ASP A 103 14.66 1.16 12.25
N GLU A 104 14.29 1.73 11.11
CA GLU A 104 13.02 2.46 10.98
C GLU A 104 11.82 1.51 11.07
N MET A 105 10.83 1.88 11.89
CA MET A 105 9.56 1.14 11.97
C MET A 105 8.57 1.69 10.97
N VAL A 106 7.93 0.80 10.23
CA VAL A 106 6.95 1.18 9.22
C VAL A 106 5.69 0.32 9.36
N ALA A 107 4.58 0.82 8.85
CA ALA A 107 3.34 0.04 8.74
C ALA A 107 3.36 -0.73 7.41
N VAL A 108 2.97 -2.01 7.47
CA VAL A 108 2.83 -2.85 6.27
C VAL A 108 1.36 -3.08 6.01
N ILE A 109 0.92 -2.68 4.83
CA ILE A 109 -0.44 -2.88 4.33
C ILE A 109 -0.38 -3.96 3.25
N THR A 110 -1.09 -5.06 3.48
CA THR A 110 -1.20 -6.16 2.51
C THR A 110 -2.55 -6.04 1.82
N PHE A 111 -2.55 -6.01 0.51
CA PHE A 111 -3.76 -5.70 -0.25
C PHE A 111 -3.82 -6.46 -1.57
N LYS A 112 -4.97 -6.32 -2.22
CA LYS A 112 -5.23 -6.87 -3.54
C LYS A 112 -5.92 -5.79 -4.36
N LYS A 113 -5.44 -5.57 -5.60
CA LYS A 113 -6.12 -4.68 -6.53
C LYS A 113 -7.50 -5.24 -6.87
N ILE A 114 -8.50 -4.37 -6.86
CA ILE A 114 -9.89 -4.72 -7.20
C ILE A 114 -10.21 -4.10 -8.55
N TYR A 115 -10.74 -4.92 -9.45
CA TYR A 115 -11.26 -4.48 -10.74
C TYR A 115 -12.77 -4.31 -10.59
N ILE A 116 -13.24 -3.07 -10.67
CA ILE A 116 -14.67 -2.79 -10.53
C ILE A 116 -15.24 -2.34 -11.87
N ASN A 117 -16.45 -2.87 -12.17
CA ASN A 117 -17.20 -2.43 -13.33
C ASN A 117 -18.01 -1.17 -12.99
N SER A 118 -18.67 -0.58 -13.99
CA SER A 118 -19.45 0.64 -13.77
C SER A 118 -20.58 0.47 -12.75
N GLU A 119 -21.19 -0.69 -12.68
CA GLU A 119 -22.23 -0.98 -11.71
C GLU A 119 -21.69 -0.96 -10.28
N MET A 120 -20.54 -1.57 -10.06
CA MET A 120 -19.87 -1.55 -8.75
C MET A 120 -19.42 -0.14 -8.38
N ALA A 121 -18.92 0.62 -9.35
CA ALA A 121 -18.48 1.98 -9.12
C ALA A 121 -19.61 2.88 -8.61
N ASP A 122 -20.83 2.67 -9.10
CA ASP A 122 -22.00 3.45 -8.67
C ASP A 122 -22.39 3.16 -7.22
N LYS A 123 -21.93 2.08 -6.64
CA LYS A 123 -22.20 1.69 -5.25
C LYS A 123 -21.12 2.13 -4.28
N LEU A 124 -20.04 2.71 -4.78
CA LEU A 124 -18.96 3.23 -3.96
C LEU A 124 -19.26 4.67 -3.54
#